data_07864a10fc09f9daa8c8056aed6bb873
#
_entry.id   07864a10fc09f9daa8c8056aed6bb873
#
_cell.length_a   1.000
_cell.length_b   1.000
_cell.length_c   1.000
_cell.angle_alpha   90.00
_cell.angle_beta   90.00
_cell.angle_gamma   90.00
#
_symmetry.space_group_name_H-M   'P 1'
#
loop_
_entity.id
_entity.type
_entity.pdbx_description
1 polymer ?
#
loop_
_entity_poly.entity_id
_entity_poly.type
_entity_poly.pdbx_seq_one_letter_code
_entity_poly.pdbx_strand_id
1 'polypeptide(L)'
;MPVNKYNIYIICKDEEIFMERSRKLYEKYKSKICHCQWVPAEYLTLTQCNKQMLKKLKTLYNTKQKSIIRKLGCIAAHRKALLAIYSNQTHNNLILEQDADLMISLPMPPKDSCYMGGWIVPPRITRAGKDKVNIKPKTGLNKIDYDKFKIITTHSLYIKTPEEATNLLDKTIQPEKLKPYDVFLADERYFKQFYYPSVFVQEAHVSEIDDKGADLNYYRTLNYGLTMKVKGTKKKTKRRTKGGSKKDGSKKEGSKKKDTKCK
;
A
#
# COMPACT_ATOMS: atom_id res chain seq x y z
N MET A 1 -30.51 -18.44 2.72
CA MET A 1 -29.80 -18.20 1.46
C MET A 1 -28.59 -17.34 1.77
N PRO A 2 -27.42 -17.63 1.30
CA PRO A 2 -26.26 -16.76 1.54
C PRO A 2 -26.58 -15.39 0.93
N VAL A 3 -26.61 -14.40 1.78
CA VAL A 3 -26.82 -13.01 1.36
C VAL A 3 -25.61 -12.61 0.53
N ASN A 4 -25.79 -12.35 -0.76
CA ASN A 4 -24.75 -11.87 -1.68
C ASN A 4 -24.32 -10.43 -1.33
N LYS A 5 -24.03 -10.19 -0.05
CA LYS A 5 -23.62 -8.89 0.50
C LYS A 5 -22.29 -9.02 1.21
N TYR A 6 -21.58 -7.91 1.28
CA TYR A 6 -20.31 -7.82 1.98
C TYR A 6 -20.51 -7.55 3.47
N ASN A 7 -19.72 -8.21 4.29
CA ASN A 7 -19.37 -7.77 5.64
C ASN A 7 -18.04 -7.02 5.55
N ILE A 8 -18.01 -5.76 5.96
CA ILE A 8 -16.86 -4.89 5.76
C ILE A 8 -16.17 -4.62 7.10
N TYR A 9 -14.87 -4.89 7.17
CA TYR A 9 -14.00 -4.67 8.32
C TYR A 9 -13.04 -3.53 7.98
N ILE A 10 -13.20 -2.38 8.64
CA ILE A 10 -12.40 -1.18 8.35
C ILE A 10 -11.33 -1.02 9.43
N ILE A 11 -10.07 -1.20 9.03
CA ILE A 11 -8.90 -0.96 9.89
C ILE A 11 -8.62 0.52 9.86
N CYS A 12 -8.85 1.21 10.97
CA CYS A 12 -8.59 2.65 11.08
C CYS A 12 -8.23 3.08 12.50
N LYS A 13 -7.67 4.27 12.59
CA LYS A 13 -7.09 4.83 13.80
C LYS A 13 -8.13 5.06 14.89
N ASP A 14 -9.26 5.63 14.53
CA ASP A 14 -10.29 6.06 15.47
C ASP A 14 -11.69 5.84 14.89
N GLU A 15 -12.69 5.99 15.76
CA GLU A 15 -14.09 5.77 15.44
C GLU A 15 -14.64 6.82 14.47
N GLU A 16 -14.15 8.06 14.52
CA GLU A 16 -14.61 9.12 13.62
C GLU A 16 -14.30 8.79 12.16
N ILE A 17 -13.07 8.34 11.89
CA ILE A 17 -12.68 7.86 10.56
C ILE A 17 -13.53 6.67 10.14
N PHE A 18 -13.78 5.71 11.05
CA PHE A 18 -14.65 4.59 10.78
C PHE A 18 -16.06 5.03 10.39
N MET A 19 -16.67 5.93 11.16
CA MET A 19 -18.01 6.42 10.91
C MET A 19 -18.11 7.13 9.56
N GLU A 20 -17.13 7.96 9.22
CA GLU A 20 -17.08 8.64 7.92
C GLU A 20 -16.96 7.65 6.76
N ARG A 21 -16.03 6.68 6.85
CA ARG A 21 -15.80 5.69 5.80
C ARG A 21 -17.00 4.75 5.62
N SER A 22 -17.56 4.23 6.71
CA SER A 22 -18.74 3.36 6.67
C SER A 22 -19.96 4.07 6.10
N ARG A 23 -20.20 5.33 6.49
CA ARG A 23 -21.29 6.15 5.95
C ARG A 23 -21.16 6.32 4.43
N LYS A 24 -20.00 6.71 3.91
CA LYS A 24 -19.74 6.86 2.46
C LYS A 24 -20.02 5.57 1.69
N LEU A 25 -19.64 4.42 2.25
CA LEU A 25 -19.90 3.12 1.63
C LEU A 25 -21.39 2.77 1.65
N TYR A 26 -22.07 2.98 2.78
CA TYR A 26 -23.51 2.70 2.89
C TYR A 26 -24.34 3.60 1.99
N GLU A 27 -24.08 4.90 1.93
CA GLU A 27 -24.81 5.83 1.07
C GLU A 27 -24.83 5.35 -0.39
N LYS A 28 -23.72 4.79 -0.84
CA LYS A 28 -23.56 4.40 -2.24
C LYS A 28 -23.91 2.94 -2.53
N TYR A 29 -23.72 2.03 -1.56
CA TYR A 29 -23.80 0.58 -1.78
C TYR A 29 -24.61 -0.19 -0.75
N LYS A 30 -25.60 0.44 -0.11
CA LYS A 30 -26.48 -0.17 0.93
C LYS A 30 -27.02 -1.54 0.53
N SER A 31 -27.40 -1.71 -0.73
CA SER A 31 -27.94 -3.00 -1.23
C SER A 31 -26.89 -4.13 -1.27
N LYS A 32 -25.59 -3.78 -1.30
CA LYS A 32 -24.46 -4.74 -1.37
C LYS A 32 -23.72 -4.93 -0.05
N ILE A 33 -24.06 -4.15 0.99
CA ILE A 33 -23.40 -4.21 2.30
C ILE A 33 -24.39 -4.78 3.32
N CYS A 34 -23.94 -5.77 4.07
CA CYS A 34 -24.65 -6.33 5.20
C CYS A 34 -24.30 -5.56 6.48
N HIS A 35 -23.01 -5.43 6.75
CA HIS A 35 -22.49 -4.87 7.97
C HIS A 35 -21.15 -4.18 7.75
N CYS A 36 -20.87 -3.13 8.54
CA CYS A 36 -19.54 -2.53 8.66
C CYS A 36 -19.09 -2.60 10.12
N GLN A 37 -17.88 -3.05 10.34
CA GLN A 37 -17.27 -3.17 11.66
C GLN A 37 -15.95 -2.42 11.72
N TRP A 38 -15.76 -1.67 12.81
CA TRP A 38 -14.49 -1.04 13.12
C TRP A 38 -13.48 -2.08 13.63
N VAL A 39 -12.27 -2.00 13.10
CA VAL A 39 -11.10 -2.74 13.56
C VAL A 39 -10.05 -1.69 13.96
N PRO A 40 -9.79 -1.48 15.25
CA PRO A 40 -8.80 -0.51 15.68
C PRO A 40 -7.42 -0.82 15.14
N ALA A 41 -6.78 0.16 14.50
CA ALA A 41 -5.41 0.04 14.02
C ALA A 41 -4.43 -0.13 15.19
N GLU A 42 -3.43 -0.99 15.00
CA GLU A 42 -2.41 -1.27 16.01
C GLU A 42 -1.21 -0.35 15.88
N TYR A 43 -1.07 0.57 16.83
CA TYR A 43 0.11 1.43 16.97
C TYR A 43 1.02 0.88 18.08
N LEU A 44 1.81 -0.14 17.72
CA LEU A 44 2.72 -0.74 18.67
C LEU A 44 3.82 0.24 19.11
N THR A 45 4.13 0.22 20.41
CA THR A 45 5.23 0.98 20.99
C THR A 45 6.46 0.08 21.19
N LEU A 46 7.63 0.69 21.35
CA LEU A 46 8.87 -0.05 21.66
C LEU A 46 8.77 -0.89 22.93
N THR A 47 8.01 -0.42 23.91
CA THR A 47 7.79 -1.09 25.19
C THR A 47 6.94 -2.34 25.06
N GLN A 48 6.05 -2.40 24.08
CA GLN A 48 5.19 -3.55 23.80
C GLN A 48 5.88 -4.62 22.96
N CYS A 49 7.03 -4.32 22.39
CA CYS A 49 7.76 -5.26 21.55
C CYS A 49 8.89 -5.94 22.34
N ASN A 50 9.02 -7.24 22.20
CA ASN A 50 10.13 -7.98 22.77
C ASN A 50 11.46 -7.52 22.17
N LYS A 51 12.40 -7.05 23.03
CA LYS A 51 13.70 -6.50 22.60
C LYS A 51 14.54 -7.49 21.79
N GLN A 52 14.50 -8.78 22.14
CA GLN A 52 15.24 -9.81 21.40
C GLN A 52 14.66 -10.00 19.99
N MET A 53 13.34 -10.05 19.87
CA MET A 53 12.65 -10.13 18.58
C MET A 53 12.98 -8.93 17.71
N LEU A 54 12.92 -7.72 18.25
CA LEU A 54 13.28 -6.49 17.54
C LEU A 54 14.72 -6.50 17.05
N LYS A 55 15.68 -6.99 17.88
CA LYS A 55 17.07 -7.12 17.49
C LYS A 55 17.22 -8.11 16.33
N LYS A 56 16.59 -9.28 16.40
CA LYS A 56 16.59 -10.30 15.35
C LYS A 56 16.01 -9.76 14.05
N LEU A 57 14.87 -9.08 14.11
CA LEU A 57 14.21 -8.48 12.94
C LEU A 57 15.04 -7.34 12.33
N LYS A 58 15.70 -6.51 13.15
CA LYS A 58 16.60 -5.45 12.67
C LYS A 58 17.76 -6.04 11.85
N THR A 59 18.34 -7.14 12.32
CA THR A 59 19.41 -7.84 11.61
C THR A 59 18.90 -8.47 10.30
N LEU A 60 17.75 -9.13 10.34
CA LEU A 60 17.14 -9.78 9.20
C LEU A 60 16.76 -8.81 8.07
N TYR A 61 16.21 -7.66 8.42
CA TYR A 61 15.67 -6.71 7.43
C TYR A 61 16.60 -5.54 7.13
N ASN A 62 17.73 -5.41 7.83
CA ASN A 62 18.65 -4.28 7.69
C ASN A 62 17.91 -2.93 7.62
N THR A 63 16.91 -2.73 8.48
CA THR A 63 16.02 -1.57 8.47
C THR A 63 15.93 -0.92 9.85
N LYS A 64 15.44 0.32 9.88
CA LYS A 64 15.25 1.07 11.12
C LYS A 64 14.20 0.41 12.01
N GLN A 65 14.43 0.37 13.31
CA GLN A 65 13.53 -0.23 14.30
C GLN A 65 12.10 0.33 14.22
N LYS A 66 11.95 1.64 14.00
CA LYS A 66 10.64 2.29 13.80
C LYS A 66 9.84 1.66 12.65
N SER A 67 10.49 1.38 11.53
CA SER A 67 9.84 0.72 10.39
C SER A 67 9.39 -0.71 10.70
N ILE A 68 10.15 -1.45 11.52
CA ILE A 68 9.76 -2.80 11.96
C ILE A 68 8.49 -2.74 12.81
N ILE A 69 8.43 -1.82 13.78
CA ILE A 69 7.29 -1.67 14.69
C ILE A 69 6.02 -1.34 13.89
N ARG A 70 6.10 -0.45 12.93
CA ARG A 70 4.97 -0.10 12.06
C ARG A 70 4.47 -1.30 11.25
N LYS A 71 5.39 -2.11 10.71
CA LYS A 71 5.05 -3.34 9.98
C LYS A 71 4.38 -4.38 10.89
N LEU A 72 4.86 -4.52 12.12
CA LEU A 72 4.22 -5.39 13.12
C LEU A 72 2.83 -4.88 13.49
N GLY A 73 2.63 -3.58 13.61
CA GLY A 73 1.32 -2.96 13.84
C GLY A 73 0.33 -3.27 12.70
N CYS A 74 0.78 -3.18 11.46
CA CYS A 74 -0.03 -3.55 10.29
C CYS A 74 -0.45 -5.03 10.35
N ILE A 75 0.50 -5.95 10.64
CA ILE A 75 0.18 -7.38 10.80
C ILE A 75 -0.82 -7.59 11.93
N ALA A 76 -0.61 -6.95 13.08
CA ALA A 76 -1.50 -7.08 14.23
C ALA A 76 -2.92 -6.60 13.94
N ALA A 77 -3.07 -5.48 13.22
CA ALA A 77 -4.37 -4.94 12.82
C ALA A 77 -5.11 -5.88 11.85
N HIS A 78 -4.42 -6.41 10.84
CA HIS A 78 -5.01 -7.41 9.94
C HIS A 78 -5.39 -8.70 10.66
N ARG A 79 -4.59 -9.16 11.63
CA ARG A 79 -4.95 -10.31 12.47
C ARG A 79 -6.20 -10.07 13.29
N LYS A 80 -6.41 -8.87 13.83
CA LYS A 80 -7.67 -8.51 14.49
C LYS A 80 -8.87 -8.60 13.54
N ALA A 81 -8.73 -8.12 12.32
CA ALA A 81 -9.77 -8.24 11.30
C ALA A 81 -10.10 -9.71 11.01
N LEU A 82 -9.10 -10.56 10.83
CA LEU A 82 -9.28 -12.00 10.61
C LEU A 82 -9.93 -12.69 11.81
N LEU A 83 -9.53 -12.36 13.04
CA LEU A 83 -10.16 -12.86 14.25
C LEU A 83 -11.63 -12.44 14.35
N ALA A 84 -11.95 -11.19 14.00
CA ALA A 84 -13.32 -10.72 13.99
C ALA A 84 -14.18 -11.46 12.96
N ILE A 85 -13.65 -11.74 11.76
CA ILE A 85 -14.32 -12.57 10.75
C ILE A 85 -14.62 -13.97 11.30
N TYR A 86 -13.61 -14.61 11.92
CA TYR A 86 -13.77 -15.92 12.52
C TYR A 86 -14.79 -15.92 13.68
N SER A 87 -14.67 -14.97 14.60
CA SER A 87 -15.57 -14.91 15.78
C SER A 87 -17.02 -14.63 15.38
N ASN A 88 -17.23 -13.82 14.36
CA ASN A 88 -18.58 -13.48 13.87
C ASN A 88 -19.14 -14.51 12.88
N GLN A 89 -18.35 -15.51 12.49
CA GLN A 89 -18.72 -16.53 11.49
C GLN A 89 -19.29 -15.92 10.19
N THR A 90 -18.67 -14.81 9.74
CA THR A 90 -19.16 -14.05 8.58
C THR A 90 -18.56 -14.53 7.27
N HIS A 91 -19.35 -14.47 6.21
CA HIS A 91 -18.94 -14.78 4.84
C HIS A 91 -18.88 -13.49 4.00
N ASN A 92 -18.19 -13.54 2.87
CA ASN A 92 -18.03 -12.40 1.96
C ASN A 92 -17.43 -11.17 2.65
N ASN A 93 -16.28 -11.34 3.28
CA ASN A 93 -15.65 -10.35 4.11
C ASN A 93 -14.71 -9.48 3.30
N LEU A 94 -14.83 -8.16 3.44
CA LEU A 94 -13.96 -7.17 2.83
C LEU A 94 -13.19 -6.44 3.93
N ILE A 95 -11.87 -6.60 3.97
CA ILE A 95 -10.99 -5.89 4.88
C ILE A 95 -10.46 -4.66 4.13
N LEU A 96 -10.66 -3.49 4.71
CA LEU A 96 -10.20 -2.20 4.18
C LEU A 96 -9.30 -1.49 5.18
N GLU A 97 -8.20 -0.92 4.71
CA GLU A 97 -7.42 0.04 5.49
C GLU A 97 -8.06 1.44 5.39
N GLN A 98 -7.76 2.32 6.35
CA GLN A 98 -8.35 3.66 6.41
C GLN A 98 -8.12 4.52 5.17
N ASP A 99 -7.06 4.26 4.42
CA ASP A 99 -6.68 4.97 3.18
C ASP A 99 -7.17 4.27 1.90
N ALA A 100 -7.96 3.20 2.03
CA ALA A 100 -8.60 2.54 0.90
C ALA A 100 -9.77 3.37 0.39
N ASP A 101 -9.66 3.92 -0.81
CA ASP A 101 -10.72 4.68 -1.47
C ASP A 101 -11.31 3.90 -2.65
N LEU A 102 -12.62 4.02 -2.83
CA LEU A 102 -13.35 3.26 -3.86
C LEU A 102 -13.18 3.93 -5.23
N MET A 103 -12.54 3.22 -6.15
CA MET A 103 -12.24 3.73 -7.49
C MET A 103 -13.31 3.39 -8.52
N ILE A 104 -13.83 2.16 -8.46
CA ILE A 104 -14.89 1.68 -9.38
C ILE A 104 -16.09 1.19 -8.58
N SER A 105 -17.22 0.90 -9.25
CA SER A 105 -18.37 0.32 -8.58
C SER A 105 -18.01 -0.96 -7.85
N LEU A 106 -18.46 -1.09 -6.59
CA LEU A 106 -18.29 -2.31 -5.81
C LEU A 106 -18.96 -3.48 -6.57
N PRO A 107 -18.21 -4.51 -6.98
CA PRO A 107 -18.78 -5.66 -7.69
C PRO A 107 -19.67 -6.48 -6.76
N MET A 108 -20.23 -7.57 -7.25
CA MET A 108 -20.78 -8.63 -6.38
C MET A 108 -19.64 -9.40 -5.72
N PRO A 109 -19.85 -9.98 -4.51
CA PRO A 109 -18.84 -10.79 -3.85
C PRO A 109 -18.28 -11.86 -4.78
N PRO A 110 -16.93 -11.95 -4.92
CA PRO A 110 -16.29 -12.98 -5.72
C PRO A 110 -16.55 -14.39 -5.21
N LYS A 111 -16.32 -15.39 -6.07
CA LYS A 111 -16.41 -16.80 -5.65
C LYS A 111 -15.30 -17.22 -4.70
N ASP A 112 -14.11 -16.66 -4.89
CA ASP A 112 -12.89 -16.99 -4.14
C ASP A 112 -12.28 -15.75 -3.55
N SER A 113 -11.49 -15.90 -2.49
CA SER A 113 -10.73 -14.80 -1.88
C SER A 113 -9.75 -14.19 -2.87
N CYS A 114 -9.63 -12.86 -2.86
CA CYS A 114 -8.83 -12.14 -3.83
C CYS A 114 -8.36 -10.77 -3.32
N TYR A 115 -7.40 -10.18 -4.04
CA TYR A 115 -7.10 -8.77 -3.90
C TYR A 115 -8.19 -7.93 -4.59
N MET A 116 -8.83 -7.02 -3.85
CA MET A 116 -9.77 -6.03 -4.40
C MET A 116 -9.07 -4.74 -4.83
N GLY A 117 -7.84 -4.56 -4.40
CA GLY A 117 -6.90 -3.54 -4.81
C GLY A 117 -5.48 -4.02 -4.55
N GLY A 118 -4.50 -3.35 -5.15
CA GLY A 118 -3.11 -3.73 -4.95
C GLY A 118 -2.23 -3.31 -6.11
N TRP A 119 -0.93 -3.37 -5.89
CA TRP A 119 0.07 -3.00 -6.88
C TRP A 119 0.62 -4.22 -7.58
N ILE A 120 0.61 -4.19 -8.90
CA ILE A 120 1.21 -5.22 -9.73
C ILE A 120 2.72 -4.93 -9.79
N VAL A 121 3.52 -5.86 -9.28
CA VAL A 121 4.98 -5.72 -9.24
C VAL A 121 5.67 -6.97 -9.81
N PRO A 122 6.93 -6.86 -10.26
CA PRO A 122 7.67 -8.03 -10.74
C PRO A 122 7.88 -9.06 -9.61
N PRO A 123 8.09 -10.35 -9.93
CA PRO A 123 8.23 -11.43 -8.94
C PRO A 123 9.40 -11.18 -7.97
N ARG A 124 10.48 -10.60 -8.49
CA ARG A 124 11.62 -10.13 -7.69
C ARG A 124 11.62 -8.61 -7.71
N ILE A 125 11.33 -8.02 -6.56
CA ILE A 125 11.44 -6.57 -6.40
C ILE A 125 12.93 -6.25 -6.30
N THR A 126 13.52 -5.77 -7.39
CA THR A 126 14.87 -5.24 -7.36
C THR A 126 14.86 -3.86 -6.70
N ARG A 127 15.92 -3.50 -5.97
CA ARG A 127 16.04 -2.17 -5.33
C ARG A 127 15.92 -1.00 -6.31
N ALA A 128 16.05 -1.27 -7.59
CA ALA A 128 16.03 -0.26 -8.64
C ALA A 128 14.62 0.17 -9.09
N GLY A 129 13.56 -0.57 -8.72
CA GLY A 129 12.15 -0.19 -9.03
C GLY A 129 11.86 0.01 -10.53
N LYS A 130 12.76 -0.42 -11.42
CA LYS A 130 12.71 -0.12 -12.85
C LYS A 130 12.11 -1.24 -13.70
N ASP A 131 11.92 -2.41 -13.13
CA ASP A 131 11.42 -3.55 -13.88
C ASP A 131 9.91 -3.39 -14.09
N LYS A 132 9.54 -3.02 -15.30
CA LYS A 132 8.14 -2.91 -15.72
C LYS A 132 7.58 -4.33 -15.90
N VAL A 133 6.43 -4.58 -15.27
CA VAL A 133 5.67 -5.80 -15.54
C VAL A 133 4.92 -5.64 -16.84
N ASN A 134 5.22 -6.46 -17.82
CA ASN A 134 4.52 -6.45 -19.10
C ASN A 134 3.35 -7.44 -19.05
N ILE A 135 2.24 -7.01 -18.47
CA ILE A 135 0.98 -7.76 -18.46
C ILE A 135 -0.16 -6.87 -18.96
N LYS A 136 -1.17 -7.50 -19.53
CA LYS A 136 -2.41 -6.83 -19.99
C LYS A 136 -3.61 -7.49 -19.29
N PRO A 137 -3.92 -7.13 -18.04
CA PRO A 137 -5.07 -7.68 -17.35
C PRO A 137 -6.36 -7.31 -18.07
N LYS A 138 -7.34 -8.21 -18.04
CA LYS A 138 -8.70 -7.93 -18.51
C LYS A 138 -9.46 -7.18 -17.41
N THR A 139 -10.44 -6.37 -17.79
CA THR A 139 -11.36 -5.77 -16.81
C THR A 139 -12.10 -6.86 -16.04
N GLY A 140 -12.12 -6.72 -14.71
CA GLY A 140 -12.73 -7.68 -13.80
C GLY A 140 -11.70 -8.57 -13.09
N LEU A 141 -12.12 -9.76 -12.71
CA LEU A 141 -11.31 -10.70 -11.93
C LEU A 141 -10.29 -11.43 -12.82
N ASN A 142 -9.02 -11.39 -12.41
CA ASN A 142 -7.89 -12.00 -13.13
C ASN A 142 -7.16 -12.99 -12.23
N LYS A 143 -6.56 -14.03 -12.81
CA LYS A 143 -5.66 -14.93 -12.12
C LYS A 143 -4.28 -14.29 -11.92
N ILE A 144 -3.63 -14.58 -10.80
CA ILE A 144 -2.25 -14.17 -10.53
C ILE A 144 -1.30 -15.23 -11.04
N ASP A 145 -0.39 -14.83 -11.92
CA ASP A 145 0.74 -15.65 -12.37
C ASP A 145 1.99 -15.21 -11.57
N TYR A 146 2.21 -15.85 -10.44
CA TYR A 146 3.29 -15.51 -9.52
C TYR A 146 4.71 -15.65 -10.09
N ASP A 147 4.86 -16.32 -11.21
CA ASP A 147 6.13 -16.44 -11.90
C ASP A 147 6.39 -15.20 -12.78
N LYS A 148 5.34 -14.46 -13.15
CA LYS A 148 5.43 -13.24 -13.95
C LYS A 148 5.26 -11.95 -13.14
N PHE A 149 4.41 -11.97 -12.10
CA PHE A 149 4.14 -10.81 -11.27
C PHE A 149 3.56 -11.20 -9.92
N LYS A 150 3.61 -10.25 -8.97
CA LYS A 150 2.97 -10.34 -7.66
C LYS A 150 2.01 -9.18 -7.47
N ILE A 151 1.04 -9.34 -6.59
CA ILE A 151 0.25 -8.24 -6.06
C ILE A 151 0.76 -7.94 -4.66
N ILE A 152 1.05 -6.67 -4.39
CA ILE A 152 1.43 -6.18 -3.07
C ILE A 152 0.47 -5.08 -2.63
N THR A 153 0.53 -4.69 -1.39
CA THR A 153 -0.37 -3.86 -0.59
C THR A 153 -1.56 -4.63 -0.02
N THR A 154 -2.05 -4.17 1.10
CA THR A 154 -3.10 -4.85 1.88
C THR A 154 -4.32 -3.95 2.11
N HIS A 155 -4.36 -2.79 1.46
CA HIS A 155 -5.41 -1.79 1.68
C HIS A 155 -6.83 -2.30 1.37
N SER A 156 -6.97 -3.37 0.57
CA SER A 156 -8.28 -3.99 0.32
C SER A 156 -8.17 -5.48 -0.02
N LEU A 157 -8.60 -6.32 0.90
CA LEU A 157 -8.56 -7.78 0.80
C LEU A 157 -9.97 -8.35 0.91
N TYR A 158 -10.31 -9.28 0.05
CA TYR A 158 -11.56 -10.03 0.15
C TYR A 158 -11.28 -11.46 0.66
N ILE A 159 -11.92 -11.84 1.76
CA ILE A 159 -11.84 -13.16 2.40
C ILE A 159 -13.23 -13.79 2.34
N LYS A 160 -13.33 -14.92 1.68
CA LYS A 160 -14.63 -15.58 1.37
C LYS A 160 -15.31 -16.12 2.62
N THR A 161 -14.57 -16.86 3.44
CA THR A 161 -15.15 -17.63 4.56
C THR A 161 -14.36 -17.44 5.86
N PRO A 162 -14.97 -17.76 7.03
CA PRO A 162 -14.27 -17.78 8.31
C PRO A 162 -13.10 -18.77 8.34
N GLU A 163 -13.21 -19.92 7.66
CA GLU A 163 -12.15 -20.93 7.60
C GLU A 163 -10.93 -20.41 6.84
N GLU A 164 -11.14 -19.67 5.74
CA GLU A 164 -10.05 -19.02 5.03
C GLU A 164 -9.37 -17.94 5.89
N ALA A 165 -10.15 -17.19 6.68
CA ALA A 165 -9.61 -16.23 7.64
C ALA A 165 -8.75 -16.93 8.70
N THR A 166 -9.18 -18.06 9.25
CA THR A 166 -8.43 -18.87 10.22
C THR A 166 -7.15 -19.41 9.61
N ASN A 167 -7.23 -20.00 8.42
CA ASN A 167 -6.07 -20.51 7.70
C ASN A 167 -5.00 -19.41 7.45
N LEU A 168 -5.43 -18.20 7.15
CA LEU A 168 -4.53 -17.07 6.99
C LEU A 168 -3.96 -16.62 8.34
N LEU A 169 -4.78 -16.59 9.39
CA LEU A 169 -4.36 -16.23 10.73
C LEU A 169 -3.25 -17.17 11.24
N ASP A 170 -3.43 -18.48 11.10
CA ASP A 170 -2.46 -19.50 11.53
C ASP A 170 -1.10 -19.35 10.83
N LYS A 171 -1.11 -19.03 9.53
CA LYS A 171 0.12 -18.75 8.79
C LYS A 171 0.85 -17.50 9.26
N THR A 172 0.15 -16.52 9.83
CA THR A 172 0.74 -15.26 10.31
C THR A 172 1.38 -15.37 11.71
N ILE A 173 1.22 -16.49 12.40
CA ILE A 173 1.73 -16.69 13.76
C ILE A 173 3.25 -16.99 13.80
N GLN A 174 3.86 -17.42 12.70
CA GLN A 174 5.24 -17.87 12.65
C GLN A 174 6.24 -16.70 12.72
N PRO A 175 6.94 -16.46 13.85
CA PRO A 175 7.82 -15.30 14.04
C PRO A 175 9.00 -15.24 13.06
N GLU A 176 9.46 -16.39 12.60
CA GLU A 176 10.56 -16.51 11.63
C GLU A 176 10.19 -16.03 10.25
N LYS A 177 8.89 -15.96 9.95
CA LYS A 177 8.33 -15.48 8.68
C LYS A 177 7.87 -14.03 8.70
N LEU A 178 8.24 -13.26 9.73
CA LEU A 178 7.87 -11.85 9.86
C LEU A 178 8.42 -11.01 8.70
N LYS A 179 7.63 -10.89 7.66
CA LYS A 179 7.82 -10.00 6.51
C LYS A 179 6.77 -8.87 6.58
N PRO A 180 6.92 -7.77 5.80
CA PRO A 180 5.77 -6.90 5.55
C PRO A 180 4.57 -7.74 5.13
N TYR A 181 3.39 -7.43 5.63
CA TYR A 181 2.23 -8.30 5.49
C TYR A 181 1.85 -8.57 4.03
N ASP A 182 1.95 -7.56 3.20
CA ASP A 182 1.75 -7.65 1.75
C ASP A 182 2.75 -8.58 1.05
N VAL A 183 4.03 -8.47 1.43
CA VAL A 183 5.09 -9.36 0.92
C VAL A 183 4.86 -10.80 1.39
N PHE A 184 4.43 -10.97 2.64
CA PHE A 184 4.08 -12.28 3.17
C PHE A 184 2.95 -12.94 2.37
N LEU A 185 1.84 -12.23 2.13
CA LEU A 185 0.71 -12.74 1.36
C LEU A 185 1.11 -13.13 -0.08
N ALA A 186 1.95 -12.31 -0.70
CA ALA A 186 2.44 -12.57 -2.05
C ALA A 186 3.40 -13.77 -2.11
N ASP A 187 4.32 -13.91 -1.15
CA ASP A 187 5.29 -15.02 -1.10
C ASP A 187 4.61 -16.35 -0.76
N GLU A 188 3.60 -16.35 0.12
CA GLU A 188 2.76 -17.52 0.43
C GLU A 188 1.78 -17.84 -0.70
N ARG A 189 1.72 -17.00 -1.74
CA ARG A 189 0.78 -17.13 -2.87
C ARG A 189 -0.65 -17.37 -2.40
N TYR A 190 -1.05 -16.63 -1.32
CA TYR A 190 -2.31 -16.87 -0.62
C TYR A 190 -3.50 -16.63 -1.52
N PHE A 191 -3.60 -15.45 -2.14
CA PHE A 191 -4.64 -15.14 -3.11
C PHE A 191 -4.24 -15.62 -4.50
N LYS A 192 -5.20 -16.18 -5.23
CA LYS A 192 -4.99 -16.63 -6.61
C LYS A 192 -5.52 -15.64 -7.65
N GLN A 193 -6.22 -14.61 -7.20
CA GLN A 193 -6.96 -13.69 -8.06
C GLN A 193 -6.86 -12.24 -7.58
N PHE A 194 -7.05 -11.31 -8.51
CA PHE A 194 -7.10 -9.88 -8.25
C PHE A 194 -8.05 -9.17 -9.21
N TYR A 195 -8.65 -8.07 -8.79
CA TYR A 195 -9.45 -7.19 -9.66
C TYR A 195 -8.59 -6.21 -10.44
N TYR A 196 -8.96 -6.02 -11.71
CA TYR A 196 -8.37 -4.99 -12.56
C TYR A 196 -9.46 -4.24 -13.36
N PRO A 197 -9.48 -2.89 -13.41
CA PRO A 197 -8.71 -2.05 -12.50
C PRO A 197 -9.07 -2.34 -11.04
N SER A 198 -8.24 -1.93 -10.11
CA SER A 198 -8.50 -2.13 -8.66
C SER A 198 -9.86 -1.54 -8.27
N VAL A 199 -10.61 -2.28 -7.46
CA VAL A 199 -11.89 -1.78 -6.90
C VAL A 199 -11.63 -0.67 -5.91
N PHE A 200 -10.60 -0.86 -5.06
CA PHE A 200 -10.12 0.13 -4.12
C PHE A 200 -8.69 0.53 -4.47
N VAL A 201 -8.38 1.78 -4.23
CA VAL A 201 -7.05 2.37 -4.40
C VAL A 201 -6.59 2.96 -3.08
N GLN A 202 -5.30 2.98 -2.87
CA GLN A 202 -4.73 3.68 -1.73
C GLN A 202 -4.72 5.18 -2.01
N GLU A 203 -5.29 5.98 -1.12
CA GLU A 203 -5.21 7.44 -1.20
C GLU A 203 -3.75 7.89 -1.19
N ALA A 204 -3.49 9.02 -1.85
CA ALA A 204 -2.14 9.59 -1.94
C ALA A 204 -1.78 10.29 -0.63
N HIS A 205 -1.57 9.53 0.42
CA HIS A 205 -0.97 10.02 1.65
C HIS A 205 0.51 9.70 1.68
N VAL A 206 1.27 10.46 2.45
CA VAL A 206 2.57 10.00 2.91
C VAL A 206 2.29 8.76 3.77
N SER A 207 2.73 7.60 3.30
CA SER A 207 2.53 6.35 4.03
C SER A 207 3.06 6.51 5.46
N GLU A 208 2.23 6.25 6.45
CA GLU A 208 2.67 6.24 7.85
C GLU A 208 3.74 5.17 8.11
N ILE A 209 3.87 4.20 7.20
CA ILE A 209 4.85 3.12 7.27
C ILE A 209 6.19 3.52 6.66
N ASP A 210 6.17 4.23 5.53
CA ASP A 210 7.36 4.66 4.82
C ASP A 210 7.38 6.19 4.72
N ASP A 211 8.32 6.85 5.40
CA ASP A 211 8.51 8.31 5.37
C ASP A 211 8.87 8.84 3.94
N LYS A 212 8.93 7.96 2.95
CA LYS A 212 9.21 8.31 1.55
C LYS A 212 7.94 8.14 0.75
N GLY A 213 7.46 9.25 0.17
CA GLY A 213 6.44 9.18 -0.86
C GLY A 213 6.92 8.29 -1.99
N ALA A 214 6.29 7.12 -2.17
CA ALA A 214 6.44 6.37 -3.39
C ALA A 214 6.00 7.26 -4.56
N ASP A 215 6.55 7.03 -5.76
CA ASP A 215 6.01 7.67 -6.97
C ASP A 215 4.63 7.07 -7.25
N LEU A 216 3.66 7.53 -6.47
CA LEU A 216 2.26 7.08 -6.51
C LEU A 216 1.65 7.29 -7.90
N ASN A 217 2.17 8.24 -8.68
CA ASN A 217 1.67 8.51 -10.03
C ASN A 217 2.02 7.37 -10.99
N TYR A 218 3.23 6.84 -10.89
CA TYR A 218 3.65 5.70 -11.70
C TYR A 218 2.82 4.46 -11.39
N TYR A 219 2.67 4.12 -10.11
CA TYR A 219 1.91 2.96 -9.68
C TYR A 219 0.40 3.11 -9.94
N ARG A 220 -0.17 4.31 -9.78
CA ARG A 220 -1.56 4.59 -10.13
C ARG A 220 -1.85 4.36 -11.60
N THR A 221 -1.00 4.86 -12.49
CA THR A 221 -1.17 4.68 -13.93
C THR A 221 -1.06 3.20 -14.32
N LEU A 222 -0.08 2.49 -13.76
CA LEU A 222 0.16 1.10 -14.10
C LEU A 222 -0.92 0.16 -13.55
N ASN A 223 -1.33 0.36 -12.28
CA ASN A 223 -2.18 -0.60 -11.57
C ASN A 223 -3.67 -0.28 -11.65
N TYR A 224 -4.02 1.00 -11.86
CA TYR A 224 -5.41 1.40 -11.83
C TYR A 224 -6.00 1.71 -13.22
N GLY A 225 -5.20 1.58 -14.27
CA GLY A 225 -5.63 1.90 -15.65
C GLY A 225 -5.98 3.38 -15.82
N LEU A 226 -5.56 4.24 -14.90
CA LEU A 226 -5.79 5.67 -14.97
C LEU A 226 -4.79 6.30 -15.93
N THR A 227 -5.27 6.72 -17.10
CA THR A 227 -4.58 7.75 -17.88
C THR A 227 -4.67 9.06 -17.09
N MET A 228 -3.69 9.33 -16.25
CA MET A 228 -3.60 10.62 -15.58
C MET A 228 -3.40 11.68 -16.67
N LYS A 229 -4.41 12.53 -16.88
CA LYS A 229 -4.17 13.85 -17.47
C LYS A 229 -3.22 14.56 -16.51
N VAL A 230 -1.93 14.51 -16.79
CA VAL A 230 -0.93 15.35 -16.15
C VAL A 230 -1.42 16.77 -16.39
N LYS A 231 -2.01 17.41 -15.38
CA LYS A 231 -2.27 18.85 -15.42
C LYS A 231 -0.91 19.45 -15.73
N GLY A 232 -0.78 19.97 -16.95
CA GLY A 232 0.47 20.41 -17.50
C GLY A 232 1.24 21.27 -16.51
N THR A 233 2.34 20.76 -16.01
CA THR A 233 3.43 21.60 -15.57
C THR A 233 3.79 22.45 -16.78
N LYS A 234 3.31 23.71 -16.80
CA LYS A 234 3.77 24.71 -17.74
C LYS A 234 5.29 24.67 -17.68
N LYS A 235 5.92 23.99 -18.63
CA LYS A 235 7.35 24.14 -18.87
C LYS A 235 7.54 25.64 -19.07
N LYS A 236 8.08 26.32 -18.09
CA LYS A 236 8.68 27.64 -18.27
C LYS A 236 9.81 27.43 -19.29
N THR A 237 9.47 27.55 -20.55
CA THR A 237 10.44 27.72 -21.63
C THR A 237 11.20 28.99 -21.27
N LYS A 238 12.38 28.83 -20.69
CA LYS A 238 13.37 29.90 -20.62
C LYS A 238 13.66 30.27 -22.07
N ARG A 239 13.00 31.33 -22.55
CA ARG A 239 13.41 32.05 -23.75
C ARG A 239 14.87 32.46 -23.53
N ARG A 240 15.77 31.74 -24.16
CA ARG A 240 17.13 32.19 -24.40
C ARG A 240 17.03 33.41 -25.31
N THR A 241 17.04 34.59 -24.73
CA THR A 241 17.34 35.81 -25.46
C THR A 241 18.79 35.72 -25.91
N LYS A 242 19.01 35.49 -27.19
CA LYS A 242 20.24 35.80 -27.91
C LYS A 242 20.35 37.33 -27.94
N GLY A 243 21.29 37.87 -27.22
CA GLY A 243 21.78 39.24 -27.35
C GLY A 243 23.26 39.14 -27.20
N GLY A 244 24.02 39.24 -28.24
CA GLY A 244 24.56 40.45 -28.82
C GLY A 244 25.92 40.76 -28.19
N SER A 245 26.99 40.38 -28.92
CA SER A 245 28.39 40.76 -28.72
C SER A 245 28.58 42.23 -28.37
N LYS A 246 29.57 42.51 -27.46
CA LYS A 246 30.60 43.53 -27.75
C LYS A 246 31.79 43.33 -26.78
N LYS A 247 32.93 43.40 -27.41
CA LYS A 247 34.28 43.48 -26.88
C LYS A 247 34.49 44.74 -26.01
N ASP A 248 35.41 44.62 -25.11
CA ASP A 248 36.55 45.51 -24.76
C ASP A 248 36.85 45.22 -23.29
N GLY A 249 38.01 44.87 -22.86
CA GLY A 249 39.31 45.42 -23.04
C GLY A 249 39.80 46.01 -21.71
N SER A 250 40.90 45.49 -21.23
CA SER A 250 41.89 46.07 -20.24
C SER A 250 41.90 45.43 -18.84
N LYS A 251 42.94 44.66 -18.59
CA LYS A 251 44.18 44.91 -17.84
C LYS A 251 44.05 45.53 -16.43
N LYS A 252 44.45 44.78 -15.43
CA LYS A 252 45.60 44.99 -14.50
C LYS A 252 45.39 44.23 -13.21
N GLU A 253 46.33 43.39 -12.87
CA GLU A 253 47.30 43.46 -11.76
C GLU A 253 46.67 43.71 -10.37
N GLY A 254 46.84 42.83 -9.40
CA GLY A 254 47.98 42.52 -8.67
C GLY A 254 47.70 42.23 -7.20
N SER A 255 48.52 41.42 -6.64
CA SER A 255 48.97 41.30 -5.24
C SER A 255 48.06 40.54 -4.26
N LYS A 256 48.49 39.37 -3.87
CA LYS A 256 49.39 38.97 -2.77
C LYS A 256 48.84 39.07 -1.35
N LYS A 257 48.93 37.91 -0.70
CA LYS A 257 49.20 37.67 0.74
C LYS A 257 48.02 37.82 1.68
N LYS A 258 47.81 37.00 2.69
CA LYS A 258 48.68 36.20 3.56
C LYS A 258 47.83 35.21 4.38
N ASP A 259 48.47 34.15 4.74
CA ASP A 259 48.19 33.23 5.82
C ASP A 259 47.68 33.86 7.11
N THR A 260 46.84 33.17 7.86
CA THR A 260 47.07 32.94 9.29
C THR A 260 46.34 31.71 9.80
N LYS A 261 47.09 30.76 10.30
CA LYS A 261 46.75 29.69 11.24
C LYS A 261 46.31 30.28 12.57
N CYS A 262 45.59 29.49 13.32
CA CYS A 262 45.59 29.24 14.77
C CYS A 262 44.12 29.14 15.25
N LYS A 263 43.70 28.28 16.05
CA LYS A 263 44.16 27.19 16.92
C LYS A 263 43.05 26.18 17.04
#